data_b45c2a3854a16bf0a8c2b94b50c44869
#
_entry.id   b45c2a3854a16bf0a8c2b94b50c44869
#
_cell.length_a   1.000
_cell.length_b   1.000
_cell.length_c   1.000
_cell.angle_alpha   90.00
_cell.angle_beta   90.00
_cell.angle_gamma   90.00
#
_symmetry.space_group_name_H-M   'P 1'
#
loop_
_entity.id
_entity.type
_entity.pdbx_description
1 polymer ?
#
loop_
_entity_poly.entity_id
_entity_poly.type
_entity_poly.pdbx_seq_one_letter_code
_entity_poly.pdbx_strand_id
1 'polypeptide(L)' 'MSLIDIKSKIQELCQIEGLTFKELAVKSGMNEKGLHDKFRRNSITFRDLMSLLSTLGYTISIVKDKDKQNIE' A
#
# COMPACT_ATOMS: atom_id res chain seq x y z
N MET A 1 -10.49 -4.35 7.46
CA MET A 1 -9.25 -3.55 7.31
C MET A 1 -9.61 -2.16 6.78
N SER A 2 -9.09 -1.12 7.39
CA SER A 2 -9.37 0.25 6.96
C SER A 2 -8.21 0.79 6.12
N LEU A 3 -8.43 1.93 5.46
CA LEU A 3 -7.37 2.59 4.71
C LEU A 3 -6.25 3.07 5.62
N ILE A 4 -6.57 3.42 6.85
CA ILE A 4 -5.55 3.82 7.83
C ILE A 4 -4.62 2.64 8.11
N ASP A 5 -5.18 1.45 8.25
CA ASP A 5 -4.38 0.25 8.48
C ASP A 5 -3.49 -0.06 7.28
N ILE A 6 -4.02 0.11 6.07
CA ILE A 6 -3.25 -0.11 4.85
C ILE A 6 -2.11 0.90 4.75
N LYS A 7 -2.39 2.16 5.04
CA LYS A 7 -1.37 3.20 5.02
C LYS A 7 -0.26 2.91 6.02
N SER A 8 -0.63 2.51 7.23
CA SER A 8 0.35 2.17 8.27
C SER A 8 1.21 0.99 7.84
N LYS A 9 0.60 0.00 7.21
CA LYS A 9 1.35 -1.16 6.73
C LYS A 9 2.33 -0.78 5.64
N ILE A 10 1.92 0.09 4.73
CA ILE A 10 2.81 0.57 3.66
C ILE A 10 3.98 1.35 4.26
N GLN A 11 3.71 2.19 5.25
CA GLN A 11 4.78 2.94 5.92
C GLN A 11 5.76 2.00 6.62
N GLU A 12 5.26 0.95 7.24
CA GLU A 12 6.10 -0.07 7.86
C GLU A 12 6.98 -0.75 6.83
N LEU A 13 6.40 -1.11 5.67
CA LEU A 13 7.18 -1.74 4.61
C LEU A 13 8.24 -0.80 4.04
N CYS A 14 7.94 0.51 3.97
CA CYS A 14 8.93 1.49 3.58
C CYS A 14 10.14 1.46 4.52
N GLN A 15 9.90 1.40 5.81
CA GLN A 15 10.99 1.35 6.79
C GLN A 15 11.84 0.11 6.61
N ILE A 16 11.18 -1.02 6.37
CA ILE A 16 11.89 -2.29 6.14
C ILE A 16 12.78 -2.19 4.91
N GLU A 17 12.31 -1.52 3.86
CA GLU A 17 13.05 -1.40 2.61
C GLU A 17 14.00 -0.19 2.61
N GLY A 18 14.07 0.57 3.69
CA GLY A 18 14.95 1.71 3.80
C GLY A 18 14.52 2.93 3.00
N LEU A 19 13.23 3.07 2.74
CA LEU A 19 12.68 4.20 2.00
C LEU A 19 11.84 5.10 2.89
N THR A 20 11.82 6.39 2.57
CA THR A 20 10.86 7.30 3.18
C THR A 20 9.56 7.22 2.40
N PHE A 21 8.47 7.67 3.01
CA PHE A 21 7.19 7.72 2.35
C PHE A 21 7.23 8.63 1.12
N LYS A 22 7.99 9.72 1.22
CA LYS A 22 8.20 10.63 0.10
C LYS A 22 8.89 9.93 -1.07
N GLU A 23 9.94 9.18 -0.77
CA GLU A 23 10.66 8.44 -1.81
C GLU A 23 9.76 7.42 -2.48
N LEU A 24 8.94 6.73 -1.71
CA LEU A 24 7.99 5.78 -2.25
C LEU A 24 7.02 6.46 -3.21
N ALA A 25 6.48 7.61 -2.81
CA ALA A 25 5.54 8.34 -3.65
C ALA A 25 6.19 8.72 -4.98
N VAL A 26 7.36 9.31 -4.94
CA VAL A 26 8.06 9.74 -6.15
C VAL A 26 8.36 8.55 -7.07
N LYS A 27 8.85 7.46 -6.51
CA LYS A 27 9.18 6.27 -7.30
C LYS A 27 7.94 5.62 -7.91
N SER A 28 6.79 5.84 -7.31
CA SER A 28 5.52 5.29 -7.81
C SER A 28 4.80 6.25 -8.76
N GLY A 29 5.46 7.36 -9.14
CA GLY A 29 4.88 8.33 -10.06
C GLY A 29 3.90 9.28 -9.40
N MET A 30 4.00 9.46 -8.08
CA MET A 30 3.13 10.36 -7.33
C MET A 30 3.99 11.34 -6.54
N ASN A 31 3.36 12.28 -5.83
CA ASN A 31 4.07 13.11 -4.88
C ASN A 31 3.56 12.82 -3.48
N GLU A 32 4.36 13.16 -2.49
CA GLU A 32 4.05 12.83 -1.10
C GLU A 32 2.71 13.41 -0.66
N LYS A 33 2.48 14.68 -0.96
CA LYS A 33 1.23 15.34 -0.58
C LYS A 33 0.02 14.67 -1.23
N GLY A 34 0.14 14.38 -2.52
CA GLY A 34 -0.94 13.72 -3.24
C GLY A 34 -1.24 12.34 -2.69
N LEU A 35 -0.20 11.60 -2.30
CA LEU A 35 -0.37 10.27 -1.74
C LEU A 35 -1.07 10.34 -0.38
N HIS A 36 -0.65 11.27 0.50
CA HIS A 36 -1.32 11.47 1.77
C HIS A 36 -2.79 11.86 1.56
N ASP A 37 -3.05 12.73 0.59
CA ASP A 37 -4.42 13.15 0.29
C ASP A 37 -5.29 12.01 -0.20
N LYS A 38 -4.74 11.12 -1.02
CA LYS A 38 -5.50 9.96 -1.51
C LYS A 38 -5.95 9.07 -0.36
N PHE A 39 -5.09 8.85 0.63
CA PHE A 39 -5.47 8.08 1.80
C PHE A 39 -6.49 8.83 2.65
N ARG A 40 -6.26 10.13 2.87
CA ARG A 40 -7.13 10.93 3.71
C ARG A 40 -8.54 11.04 3.13
N ARG A 41 -8.66 11.16 1.81
CA ARG A 41 -9.95 11.31 1.13
C ARG A 41 -10.56 10.00 0.70
N ASN A 42 -9.95 8.88 1.03
CA ASN A 42 -10.40 7.56 0.58
C ASN A 42 -10.49 7.48 -0.94
N SER A 43 -9.59 8.17 -1.64
CA SER A 43 -9.57 8.18 -3.10
C SER A 43 -8.46 7.32 -3.68
N ILE A 44 -7.71 6.60 -2.85
CA ILE A 44 -6.69 5.70 -3.33
C ILE A 44 -7.35 4.51 -4.04
N THR A 45 -6.80 4.15 -5.19
CA THR A 45 -7.35 3.07 -5.98
C THR A 45 -6.52 1.80 -5.80
N PHE A 46 -7.08 0.68 -6.24
CA PHE A 46 -6.35 -0.58 -6.24
C PHE A 46 -5.08 -0.48 -7.08
N ARG A 47 -5.16 0.23 -8.22
CA ARG A 47 -4.00 0.45 -9.08
C ARG A 47 -2.91 1.21 -8.34
N ASP A 48 -3.30 2.23 -7.58
CA ASP A 48 -2.35 3.01 -6.78
C ASP A 48 -1.64 2.11 -5.77
N LEU A 49 -2.41 1.27 -5.07
CA LEU A 49 -1.84 0.35 -4.08
C LEU A 49 -0.88 -0.63 -4.73
N MET A 50 -1.25 -1.16 -5.90
CA MET A 50 -0.36 -2.08 -6.61
C MET A 50 0.94 -1.40 -7.01
N SER A 51 0.86 -0.14 -7.47
CA SER A 51 2.06 0.61 -7.84
C SER A 51 2.98 0.81 -6.64
N LEU A 52 2.41 1.17 -5.50
CA LEU A 52 3.18 1.37 -4.28
C LEU A 52 3.87 0.08 -3.83
N LEU A 53 3.12 -1.01 -3.80
CA LEU A 53 3.66 -2.29 -3.36
C LEU A 53 4.68 -2.84 -4.34
N SER A 54 4.44 -2.67 -5.63
CA SER A 54 5.40 -3.10 -6.65
C SER A 54 6.73 -2.34 -6.50
N THR A 55 6.66 -1.05 -6.21
CA THR A 55 7.85 -0.24 -5.97
C THR A 55 8.65 -0.76 -4.78
N LEU A 56 7.96 -1.27 -3.78
CA LEU A 56 8.59 -1.85 -2.60
C LEU A 56 9.05 -3.29 -2.80
N GLY A 57 8.72 -3.90 -3.93
CA GLY A 57 9.10 -5.27 -4.21
C GLY A 57 8.07 -6.30 -3.78
N TYR A 58 6.85 -5.87 -3.53
CA TYR A 58 5.77 -6.76 -3.11
C TYR A 58 4.69 -6.84 -4.18
N THR A 59 3.83 -7.81 -4.04
CA THR A 59 2.69 -7.98 -4.94
C THR A 59 1.46 -8.32 -4.11
N ILE A 60 0.29 -8.07 -4.70
CA ILE A 60 -0.98 -8.38 -4.05
C ILE A 60 -1.53 -9.66 -4.68
N SER A 61 -1.88 -10.61 -3.83
CA SER A 61 -2.59 -11.82 -4.25
C SER A 61 -3.98 -11.80 -3.66
N ILE A 62 -4.96 -12.17 -4.47
CA ILE A 62 -6.35 -12.23 -4.03
C ILE A 62 -6.73 -13.69 -3.90
N VAL A 63 -7.15 -14.09 -2.70
CA VAL A 63 -7.57 -15.46 -2.43
C VAL A 63 -9.01 -15.45 -1.92
N LYS A 64 -9.68 -16.59 -2.07
CA LYS A 64 -11.05 -16.72 -1.60
C LYS A 64 -11.06 -16.85 -0.08
N ASP A 65 -12.09 -16.29 0.54
CA ASP A 65 -12.24 -16.35 1.98
C ASP A 65 -12.30 -17.78 2.50
N LYS A 66 -12.88 -18.69 1.71
CA LYS A 66 -12.95 -20.08 2.14
C LYS A 66 -11.58 -20.71 2.33
N ASP A 67 -10.57 -20.17 1.68
CA ASP A 67 -9.20 -20.66 1.88
C ASP A 67 -8.73 -20.33 3.30
N LYS A 68 -9.14 -19.20 3.83
CA LYS A 68 -8.84 -18.85 5.20
C LYS A 68 -9.56 -19.78 6.17
N GLN A 69 -10.81 -20.13 5.84
CA GLN A 69 -11.61 -20.99 6.67
C GLN A 69 -11.06 -22.40 6.70
N ASN A 70 -10.47 -22.82 5.60
CA ASN A 70 -9.89 -24.16 5.52
C ASN A 70 -8.68 -24.33 6.42
N ILE A 71 -8.08 -23.23 6.83
CA ILE A 71 -6.93 -23.27 7.73
C ILE A 71 -7.38 -23.65 9.15
N GLU A 72 -8.61 -23.39 9.44
CA GLU A 72 -9.16 -23.73 10.74
C GLU A 72 -9.29 -25.24 10.90
#